data_f4fa94e34e18a1c3266d59dc4e2015df
#
_entry.id   f4fa94e34e18a1c3266d59dc4e2015df
#
_cell.length_a   1.000
_cell.length_b   1.000
_cell.length_c   1.000
_cell.angle_alpha   90.00
_cell.angle_beta   90.00
_cell.angle_gamma   90.00
#
_symmetry.space_group_name_H-M   'P 1'
#
loop_
_entity.id
_entity.type
_entity.pdbx_description
1 polymer ?
#
loop_
_entity_poly.entity_id
_entity_poly.type
_entity_poly.pdbx_seq_one_letter_code
_entity_poly.pdbx_strand_id
1 'polypeptide(L)'
;MDQPQQPTGNSRFPQLDRRELLAMSGVFGASFLASQGLISRAEADEIDAAKKPAAEPTGKRYDMKKSINMWALPYPDKMSLKESFELIADAGFDGVEVNYNLEGDISPEASEEDLKAIGRMARKMGIEISGVCSFLFWPYPLTSNDAERRARGQELSKLMIGAAKALGTENLLVVPGAVYIPWNPEPEPVPNDVCEQRARESIQAVIPEAKKAGVSLNMENIFANGFLFSPQEMNRFVDGFNSDSVGVHFDTGNIMQFQFPEHWIDICGKRIRNVHLKEYSKLAGTDFTLESFRPLLDGTINWPSVLDAFEQVGYRGYLTFEYFHPFPHWPEALVYQTSDSLDRMLGRKA
;
A
#
# COMPACT_ATOMS: atom_id res chain seq x y z
N MET A 1 43.33 -5.42 39.72
CA MET A 1 42.05 -6.00 39.26
C MET A 1 41.95 -5.75 37.77
N ASP A 2 42.20 -6.83 37.03
CA ASP A 2 42.43 -6.80 35.59
C ASP A 2 41.14 -6.55 34.80
N GLN A 3 41.25 -5.70 33.78
CA GLN A 3 40.21 -5.57 32.76
C GLN A 3 40.39 -6.65 31.70
N PRO A 4 39.33 -7.27 31.16
CA PRO A 4 39.43 -8.24 30.08
C PRO A 4 39.69 -7.54 28.73
N GLN A 5 40.74 -8.03 28.03
CA GLN A 5 41.10 -7.62 26.68
C GLN A 5 40.02 -8.08 25.66
N GLN A 6 39.64 -7.20 24.73
CA GLN A 6 38.87 -7.52 23.56
C GLN A 6 39.69 -8.29 22.51
N PRO A 7 39.10 -9.27 21.80
CA PRO A 7 39.79 -9.97 20.72
C PRO A 7 39.80 -9.11 19.45
N THR A 8 40.98 -8.79 18.95
CA THR A 8 41.22 -8.21 17.64
C THR A 8 41.11 -9.28 16.56
N GLY A 9 39.95 -9.39 15.95
CA GLY A 9 39.71 -10.22 14.77
C GLY A 9 39.76 -9.39 13.50
N ASN A 10 40.87 -9.34 12.83
CA ASN A 10 41.08 -8.74 11.52
C ASN A 10 40.60 -9.72 10.44
N SER A 11 39.35 -9.64 9.99
CA SER A 11 38.91 -10.28 8.74
C SER A 11 39.21 -9.34 7.57
N ARG A 12 40.40 -9.51 6.98
CA ARG A 12 40.73 -8.86 5.70
C ARG A 12 40.01 -9.57 4.58
N PHE A 13 38.99 -8.94 4.02
CA PHE A 13 38.58 -9.23 2.64
C PHE A 13 39.73 -8.81 1.71
N PRO A 14 40.09 -9.61 0.69
CA PRO A 14 41.09 -9.20 -0.27
C PRO A 14 40.55 -7.97 -1.03
N GLN A 15 41.23 -6.84 -0.89
CA GLN A 15 40.98 -5.67 -1.75
C GLN A 15 41.54 -6.00 -3.12
N LEU A 16 40.67 -6.19 -4.09
CA LEU A 16 41.05 -6.28 -5.50
C LEU A 16 41.66 -4.93 -5.93
N ASP A 17 42.84 -4.99 -6.51
CA ASP A 17 43.53 -3.81 -7.00
C ASP A 17 42.83 -3.31 -8.28
N ARG A 18 43.00 -2.01 -8.58
CA ARG A 18 42.38 -1.32 -9.70
C ARG A 18 42.76 -1.95 -11.06
N ARG A 19 43.85 -2.69 -11.16
CA ARG A 19 44.29 -3.41 -12.34
C ARG A 19 43.56 -4.74 -12.52
N GLU A 20 43.23 -5.43 -11.44
CA GLU A 20 42.42 -6.65 -11.47
C GLU A 20 40.96 -6.35 -11.84
N LEU A 21 40.42 -5.22 -11.36
CA LEU A 21 39.11 -4.75 -11.81
C LEU A 21 39.04 -4.37 -13.31
N LEU A 22 40.11 -3.76 -13.82
CA LEU A 22 40.25 -3.40 -15.24
C LEU A 22 40.49 -4.62 -16.14
N ALA A 23 41.16 -5.65 -15.64
CA ALA A 23 41.33 -6.90 -16.36
C ALA A 23 40.02 -7.69 -16.52
N MET A 24 39.14 -7.67 -15.50
CA MET A 24 37.81 -8.27 -15.57
C MET A 24 36.88 -7.52 -16.51
N SER A 25 37.02 -6.19 -16.63
CA SER A 25 36.22 -5.39 -17.59
C SER A 25 36.72 -5.52 -19.04
N GLY A 26 38.00 -5.87 -19.25
CA GLY A 26 38.57 -6.07 -20.58
C GLY A 26 38.08 -7.32 -21.31
N VAL A 27 37.70 -8.38 -20.59
CA VAL A 27 37.16 -9.62 -21.19
C VAL A 27 35.72 -9.45 -21.67
N PHE A 28 34.95 -8.56 -21.07
CA PHE A 28 33.59 -8.23 -21.56
C PHE A 28 33.58 -7.23 -22.75
N GLY A 29 34.62 -6.41 -22.91
CA GLY A 29 34.72 -5.42 -23.97
C GLY A 29 35.07 -6.01 -25.36
N ALA A 30 35.81 -7.13 -25.37
CA ALA A 30 36.25 -7.73 -26.66
C ALA A 30 35.13 -8.53 -27.36
N SER A 31 34.14 -9.03 -26.63
CA SER A 31 32.99 -9.75 -27.23
C SER A 31 31.90 -8.82 -27.76
N PHE A 32 31.90 -7.55 -27.32
CA PHE A 32 30.89 -6.57 -27.74
C PHE A 32 31.24 -5.85 -29.08
N LEU A 33 32.50 -5.84 -29.48
CA LEU A 33 32.93 -5.20 -30.73
C LEU A 33 32.84 -6.12 -31.96
N ALA A 34 32.62 -7.42 -31.74
CA ALA A 34 32.50 -8.39 -32.86
C ALA A 34 31.04 -8.60 -33.32
N SER A 35 30.06 -8.01 -32.67
CA SER A 35 28.63 -8.15 -32.99
C SER A 35 27.99 -6.90 -33.66
N GLN A 36 28.76 -5.89 -33.98
CA GLN A 36 28.29 -4.79 -34.85
C GLN A 36 28.40 -5.19 -36.33
N GLY A 37 27.72 -6.27 -36.68
CA GLY A 37 27.35 -6.53 -38.07
C GLY A 37 26.35 -5.44 -38.50
N LEU A 38 26.72 -4.71 -39.56
CA LEU A 38 25.84 -3.75 -40.24
C LEU A 38 24.49 -4.41 -40.50
N ILE A 39 23.44 -3.98 -39.80
CA ILE A 39 22.06 -4.35 -40.15
C ILE A 39 21.86 -3.89 -41.60
N SER A 40 21.62 -4.82 -42.51
CA SER A 40 21.37 -4.49 -43.89
C SER A 40 20.07 -3.70 -44.03
N ARG A 41 19.98 -2.84 -45.06
CA ARG A 41 18.76 -2.04 -45.31
C ARG A 41 17.52 -2.93 -45.46
N ALA A 42 17.69 -4.18 -45.91
CA ALA A 42 16.63 -5.17 -46.04
C ALA A 42 16.13 -5.65 -44.65
N GLU A 43 17.00 -5.81 -43.64
CA GLU A 43 16.61 -6.15 -42.29
C GLU A 43 15.91 -4.97 -41.57
N ALA A 44 16.28 -3.73 -41.88
CA ALA A 44 15.57 -2.55 -41.38
C ALA A 44 14.16 -2.42 -42.00
N ASP A 45 14.00 -2.75 -43.26
CA ASP A 45 12.70 -2.76 -43.95
C ASP A 45 11.81 -3.93 -43.46
N GLU A 46 12.38 -5.08 -43.04
CA GLU A 46 11.66 -6.18 -42.38
C GLU A 46 11.19 -5.80 -40.97
N ILE A 47 11.97 -5.01 -40.24
CA ILE A 47 11.56 -4.52 -38.90
C ILE A 47 10.38 -3.53 -39.01
N ASP A 48 10.32 -2.72 -40.06
CA ASP A 48 9.22 -1.76 -40.28
C ASP A 48 7.96 -2.46 -40.85
N ALA A 49 8.10 -3.58 -41.54
CA ALA A 49 6.98 -4.41 -41.99
C ALA A 49 6.38 -5.27 -40.86
N ALA A 50 7.11 -5.46 -39.76
CA ALA A 50 6.70 -6.21 -38.60
C ALA A 50 5.93 -5.39 -37.54
N LYS A 51 5.32 -4.26 -37.92
CA LYS A 51 4.24 -3.66 -37.10
C LYS A 51 3.00 -4.56 -37.16
N LYS A 52 3.12 -5.75 -36.55
CA LYS A 52 1.93 -6.50 -36.15
C LYS A 52 1.04 -5.58 -35.31
N PRO A 53 -0.28 -5.54 -35.59
CA PRO A 53 -1.20 -4.94 -34.63
C PRO A 53 -0.87 -5.54 -33.27
N ALA A 54 -0.83 -4.69 -32.22
CA ALA A 54 -0.55 -5.13 -30.87
C ALA A 54 -1.35 -6.41 -30.63
N ALA A 55 -0.67 -7.51 -30.35
CA ALA A 55 -1.33 -8.78 -30.09
C ALA A 55 -2.31 -8.52 -28.94
N GLU A 56 -3.57 -8.96 -29.11
CA GLU A 56 -4.50 -8.95 -27.97
C GLU A 56 -3.84 -9.64 -26.79
N PRO A 57 -4.03 -9.13 -25.56
CA PRO A 57 -3.41 -9.73 -24.38
C PRO A 57 -3.84 -11.19 -24.28
N THR A 58 -2.90 -12.10 -24.51
CA THR A 58 -3.13 -13.55 -24.40
C THR A 58 -3.06 -14.02 -22.95
N GLY A 59 -2.89 -13.07 -21.99
CA GLY A 59 -2.76 -13.31 -20.58
C GLY A 59 -4.10 -13.47 -19.85
N LYS A 60 -4.02 -14.03 -18.64
CA LYS A 60 -5.15 -14.12 -17.70
C LYS A 60 -5.63 -12.71 -17.36
N ARG A 61 -6.93 -12.46 -17.46
CA ARG A 61 -7.56 -11.20 -17.05
C ARG A 61 -8.18 -11.37 -15.67
N TYR A 62 -7.93 -10.38 -14.80
CA TYR A 62 -8.48 -10.34 -13.45
C TYR A 62 -9.55 -9.25 -13.36
N ASP A 63 -10.68 -9.58 -12.72
CA ASP A 63 -11.82 -8.68 -12.55
C ASP A 63 -11.76 -7.95 -11.20
N MET A 64 -10.76 -7.12 -11.04
CA MET A 64 -10.56 -6.23 -9.90
C MET A 64 -10.41 -4.79 -10.37
N LYS A 65 -10.76 -3.83 -9.51
CA LYS A 65 -10.68 -2.40 -9.81
C LYS A 65 -9.32 -1.84 -9.37
N LYS A 66 -8.74 -0.92 -10.16
CA LYS A 66 -7.52 -0.22 -9.78
C LYS A 66 -7.82 1.09 -9.09
N SER A 67 -7.14 1.35 -7.98
CA SER A 67 -7.27 2.56 -7.19
C SER A 67 -5.90 3.07 -6.75
N ILE A 68 -5.84 4.32 -6.30
CA ILE A 68 -4.63 4.95 -5.77
C ILE A 68 -4.97 5.70 -4.48
N ASN A 69 -4.07 5.62 -3.50
CA ASN A 69 -4.18 6.39 -2.27
C ASN A 69 -3.63 7.80 -2.47
N MET A 70 -4.26 8.80 -1.85
CA MET A 70 -3.89 10.22 -1.98
C MET A 70 -2.49 10.54 -1.45
N TRP A 71 -1.87 9.70 -0.61
CA TRP A 71 -0.46 9.89 -0.17
C TRP A 71 0.55 9.73 -1.31
N ALA A 72 0.16 9.09 -2.42
CA ALA A 72 1.01 8.99 -3.60
C ALA A 72 1.04 10.28 -4.45
N LEU A 73 0.23 11.27 -4.10
CA LEU A 73 0.12 12.57 -4.78
C LEU A 73 0.68 13.70 -3.90
N PRO A 74 1.11 14.82 -4.48
CA PRO A 74 1.58 15.99 -3.72
C PRO A 74 0.41 16.86 -3.20
N TYR A 75 -0.66 16.23 -2.74
CA TYR A 75 -1.83 16.84 -2.12
C TYR A 75 -1.60 16.95 -0.59
N PRO A 76 -2.01 18.03 0.09
CA PRO A 76 -2.60 19.27 -0.48
C PRO A 76 -1.57 20.33 -0.91
N ASP A 77 -0.27 20.10 -0.68
CA ASP A 77 0.76 21.14 -0.71
C ASP A 77 0.98 21.78 -2.10
N LYS A 78 0.89 20.97 -3.17
CA LYS A 78 1.20 21.39 -4.55
C LYS A 78 0.05 21.12 -5.52
N MET A 79 -1.03 20.53 -5.05
CA MET A 79 -2.16 20.09 -5.87
C MET A 79 -3.42 20.14 -5.04
N SER A 80 -4.50 20.71 -5.56
CA SER A 80 -5.82 20.69 -4.92
C SER A 80 -6.46 19.30 -5.03
N LEU A 81 -7.49 19.06 -4.22
CA LEU A 81 -8.28 17.83 -4.29
C LEU A 81 -8.88 17.60 -5.69
N LYS A 82 -9.37 18.69 -6.31
CA LYS A 82 -9.95 18.62 -7.66
C LYS A 82 -8.91 18.24 -8.71
N GLU A 83 -7.73 18.88 -8.72
CA GLU A 83 -6.64 18.56 -9.64
C GLU A 83 -6.13 17.13 -9.43
N SER A 84 -6.09 16.66 -8.18
CA SER A 84 -5.74 15.27 -7.86
C SER A 84 -6.73 14.30 -8.48
N PHE A 85 -8.03 14.55 -8.37
CA PHE A 85 -9.06 13.69 -8.98
C PHE A 85 -9.04 13.75 -10.51
N GLU A 86 -8.79 14.92 -11.10
CA GLU A 86 -8.61 15.07 -12.56
C GLU A 86 -7.42 14.23 -13.05
N LEU A 87 -6.27 14.29 -12.37
CA LEU A 87 -5.09 13.50 -12.70
C LEU A 87 -5.35 11.99 -12.58
N ILE A 88 -6.00 11.55 -11.50
CA ILE A 88 -6.33 10.14 -11.25
C ILE A 88 -7.27 9.61 -12.34
N ALA A 89 -8.28 10.39 -12.70
CA ALA A 89 -9.24 10.03 -13.76
C ALA A 89 -8.55 9.98 -15.13
N ASP A 90 -7.71 10.97 -15.46
CA ASP A 90 -6.95 11.02 -16.74
C ASP A 90 -5.98 9.86 -16.85
N ALA A 91 -5.33 9.47 -15.76
CA ALA A 91 -4.49 8.28 -15.70
C ALA A 91 -5.29 6.96 -15.85
N GLY A 92 -6.61 7.01 -15.79
CA GLY A 92 -7.51 5.87 -16.01
C GLY A 92 -7.68 4.95 -14.82
N PHE A 93 -7.58 5.43 -13.58
CA PHE A 93 -7.97 4.67 -12.39
C PHE A 93 -9.48 4.52 -12.29
N ASP A 94 -9.93 3.42 -11.67
CA ASP A 94 -11.35 3.18 -11.38
C ASP A 94 -11.77 3.88 -10.07
N GLY A 95 -10.81 4.17 -9.17
CA GLY A 95 -11.11 4.78 -7.88
C GLY A 95 -9.93 5.47 -7.21
N VAL A 96 -10.24 6.16 -6.12
CA VAL A 96 -9.29 6.85 -5.24
C VAL A 96 -9.60 6.55 -3.78
N GLU A 97 -8.59 6.26 -2.99
CA GLU A 97 -8.71 6.23 -1.54
C GLU A 97 -8.28 7.56 -0.96
N VAL A 98 -9.17 8.17 -0.18
CA VAL A 98 -8.98 9.52 0.35
C VAL A 98 -8.51 9.50 1.79
N ASN A 99 -7.77 10.55 2.18
CA ASN A 99 -7.19 10.69 3.50
C ASN A 99 -8.06 11.61 4.37
N TYR A 100 -8.50 11.12 5.54
CA TYR A 100 -9.15 11.92 6.56
C TYR A 100 -8.11 12.51 7.49
N ASN A 101 -8.12 13.85 7.66
CA ASN A 101 -7.18 14.60 8.47
C ASN A 101 -7.90 15.45 9.51
N LEU A 102 -7.18 16.15 10.41
CA LEU A 102 -7.78 17.10 11.36
C LEU A 102 -8.23 18.39 10.67
N GLU A 103 -7.61 18.72 9.56
CA GLU A 103 -7.86 19.94 8.78
C GLU A 103 -7.94 19.60 7.29
N GLY A 104 -8.47 20.52 6.48
CA GLY A 104 -8.55 20.41 5.03
C GLY A 104 -9.89 19.87 4.52
N ASP A 105 -9.94 19.48 3.24
CA ASP A 105 -11.17 19.15 2.52
C ASP A 105 -11.97 17.97 3.14
N ILE A 106 -11.27 17.01 3.75
CA ILE A 106 -11.87 15.81 4.37
C ILE A 106 -11.42 15.77 5.82
N SER A 107 -12.17 16.44 6.68
CA SER A 107 -11.81 16.69 8.07
C SER A 107 -13.06 16.84 8.95
N PRO A 108 -12.92 16.96 10.28
CA PRO A 108 -14.04 17.26 11.19
C PRO A 108 -14.76 18.58 10.88
N GLU A 109 -14.09 19.51 10.18
CA GLU A 109 -14.66 20.83 9.82
C GLU A 109 -15.55 20.75 8.57
N ALA A 110 -15.37 19.72 7.73
CA ALA A 110 -16.19 19.53 6.55
C ALA A 110 -17.61 19.08 6.93
N SER A 111 -18.61 19.79 6.43
CA SER A 111 -20.00 19.40 6.62
C SER A 111 -20.32 18.09 5.83
N GLU A 112 -21.39 17.41 6.22
CA GLU A 112 -21.88 16.23 5.49
C GLU A 112 -22.15 16.57 4.01
N GLU A 113 -22.62 17.78 3.71
CA GLU A 113 -22.90 18.22 2.34
C GLU A 113 -21.61 18.47 1.54
N ASP A 114 -20.56 19.01 2.16
CA ASP A 114 -19.24 19.16 1.54
C ASP A 114 -18.66 17.79 1.17
N LEU A 115 -18.71 16.83 2.09
CA LEU A 115 -18.26 15.46 1.84
C LEU A 115 -19.06 14.77 0.72
N LYS A 116 -20.39 14.96 0.70
CA LYS A 116 -21.24 14.49 -0.41
C LYS A 116 -20.86 15.16 -1.73
N ALA A 117 -20.52 16.44 -1.71
CA ALA A 117 -20.09 17.17 -2.91
C ALA A 117 -18.77 16.60 -3.46
N ILE A 118 -17.82 16.24 -2.58
CA ILE A 118 -16.58 15.57 -2.96
C ILE A 118 -16.87 14.22 -3.62
N GLY A 119 -17.72 13.38 -3.04
CA GLY A 119 -18.10 12.11 -3.63
C GLY A 119 -18.82 12.27 -5.00
N ARG A 120 -19.66 13.31 -5.15
CA ARG A 120 -20.26 13.64 -6.45
C ARG A 120 -19.24 14.12 -7.48
N MET A 121 -18.22 14.87 -7.04
CA MET A 121 -17.13 15.36 -7.90
C MET A 121 -16.33 14.18 -8.45
N ALA A 122 -15.93 13.23 -7.63
CA ALA A 122 -15.25 12.01 -8.05
C ALA A 122 -16.06 11.25 -9.12
N ARG A 123 -17.33 10.98 -8.85
CA ARG A 123 -18.21 10.29 -9.81
C ARG A 123 -18.40 11.02 -11.14
N LYS A 124 -18.46 12.37 -11.14
CA LYS A 124 -18.52 13.15 -12.38
C LYS A 124 -17.27 13.01 -13.23
N MET A 125 -16.12 12.73 -12.61
CA MET A 125 -14.85 12.48 -13.31
C MET A 125 -14.69 11.01 -13.70
N GLY A 126 -15.65 10.14 -13.37
CA GLY A 126 -15.63 8.72 -13.72
C GLY A 126 -14.83 7.84 -12.74
N ILE A 127 -14.51 8.35 -11.54
CA ILE A 127 -13.84 7.59 -10.49
C ILE A 127 -14.74 7.44 -9.26
N GLU A 128 -14.52 6.37 -8.48
CA GLU A 128 -15.24 6.11 -7.23
C GLU A 128 -14.33 6.37 -6.03
N ILE A 129 -14.91 6.68 -4.86
CA ILE A 129 -14.14 6.67 -3.61
C ILE A 129 -14.02 5.22 -3.15
N SER A 130 -12.82 4.63 -3.28
CA SER A 130 -12.54 3.23 -2.95
C SER A 130 -12.49 2.96 -1.45
N GLY A 131 -12.16 3.96 -0.66
CA GLY A 131 -12.07 3.89 0.79
C GLY A 131 -11.67 5.20 1.42
N VAL A 132 -11.74 5.23 2.73
CA VAL A 132 -11.19 6.29 3.58
C VAL A 132 -10.09 5.66 4.44
N CYS A 133 -8.94 6.31 4.52
CA CYS A 133 -7.87 5.98 5.46
C CYS A 133 -7.46 7.22 6.26
N SER A 134 -6.64 7.05 7.28
CA SER A 134 -6.19 8.19 8.08
C SER A 134 -4.89 7.89 8.80
N PHE A 135 -4.00 8.87 8.80
CA PHE A 135 -2.79 8.86 9.64
C PHE A 135 -3.10 9.11 11.13
N LEU A 136 -4.33 9.52 11.47
CA LEU A 136 -4.74 9.88 12.83
C LEU A 136 -4.74 8.73 13.82
N PHE A 137 -4.75 7.48 13.36
CA PHE A 137 -4.57 6.31 14.22
C PHE A 137 -3.18 6.22 14.87
N TRP A 138 -2.19 6.97 14.39
CA TRP A 138 -0.86 7.01 14.98
C TRP A 138 -0.73 7.98 16.15
N PRO A 139 -1.16 9.27 16.07
CA PRO A 139 -1.19 10.16 17.22
C PRO A 139 -2.29 9.83 18.23
N TYR A 140 -3.38 9.16 17.81
CA TYR A 140 -4.51 8.75 18.65
C TYR A 140 -4.77 7.24 18.58
N PRO A 141 -3.78 6.41 19.01
CA PRO A 141 -3.89 4.96 18.86
C PRO A 141 -5.02 4.41 19.73
N LEU A 142 -5.79 3.47 19.18
CA LEU A 142 -6.85 2.77 19.89
C LEU A 142 -6.31 1.91 21.07
N THR A 143 -4.99 1.77 21.15
CA THR A 143 -4.27 0.95 22.14
C THR A 143 -3.40 1.76 23.10
N SER A 144 -3.36 3.09 22.99
CA SER A 144 -2.54 3.98 23.84
C SER A 144 -2.68 3.67 25.33
N ASN A 145 -1.60 3.89 26.10
CA ASN A 145 -1.67 3.84 27.56
C ASN A 145 -2.52 5.00 28.13
N ASP A 146 -2.58 6.12 27.41
CA ASP A 146 -3.42 7.25 27.76
C ASP A 146 -4.88 7.02 27.34
N ALA A 147 -5.79 7.04 28.32
CA ALA A 147 -7.23 6.83 28.10
C ALA A 147 -7.88 7.95 27.29
N GLU A 148 -7.42 9.20 27.42
CA GLU A 148 -7.96 10.33 26.65
C GLU A 148 -7.58 10.21 25.18
N ARG A 149 -6.34 9.82 24.89
CA ARG A 149 -5.89 9.54 23.51
C ARG A 149 -6.69 8.40 22.88
N ARG A 150 -6.97 7.31 23.61
CA ARG A 150 -7.84 6.23 23.11
C ARG A 150 -9.26 6.72 22.84
N ALA A 151 -9.85 7.48 23.77
CA ALA A 151 -11.18 8.07 23.60
C ALA A 151 -11.25 8.98 22.37
N ARG A 152 -10.22 9.80 22.14
CA ARG A 152 -10.12 10.65 20.96
C ARG A 152 -10.01 9.80 19.68
N GLY A 153 -9.25 8.71 19.68
CA GLY A 153 -9.19 7.76 18.56
C GLY A 153 -10.54 7.14 18.22
N GLN A 154 -11.34 6.78 19.23
CA GLN A 154 -12.70 6.27 19.04
C GLN A 154 -13.65 7.35 18.49
N GLU A 155 -13.55 8.59 18.96
CA GLU A 155 -14.32 9.72 18.44
C GLU A 155 -14.00 9.99 16.98
N LEU A 156 -12.72 10.07 16.63
CA LEU A 156 -12.24 10.25 15.24
C LEU A 156 -12.71 9.09 14.35
N SER A 157 -12.70 7.86 14.84
CA SER A 157 -13.23 6.71 14.10
C SER A 157 -14.71 6.88 13.76
N LYS A 158 -15.54 7.40 14.67
CA LYS A 158 -16.96 7.71 14.40
C LYS A 158 -17.12 8.81 13.35
N LEU A 159 -16.29 9.84 13.42
CA LEU A 159 -16.29 10.91 12.40
C LEU A 159 -15.89 10.37 11.02
N MET A 160 -14.85 9.53 10.95
CA MET A 160 -14.44 8.86 9.71
C MET A 160 -15.50 7.92 9.14
N ILE A 161 -16.26 7.22 9.99
CA ILE A 161 -17.42 6.42 9.55
C ILE A 161 -18.47 7.31 8.88
N GLY A 162 -18.79 8.45 9.49
CA GLY A 162 -19.71 9.43 8.92
C GLY A 162 -19.20 10.00 7.59
N ALA A 163 -17.92 10.31 7.52
CA ALA A 163 -17.27 10.80 6.31
C ALA A 163 -17.28 9.76 5.19
N ALA A 164 -16.95 8.50 5.47
CA ALA A 164 -17.00 7.41 4.48
C ALA A 164 -18.39 7.28 3.86
N LYS A 165 -19.44 7.27 4.70
CA LYS A 165 -20.82 7.25 4.25
C LYS A 165 -21.18 8.45 3.36
N ALA A 166 -20.81 9.66 3.76
CA ALA A 166 -21.10 10.88 3.02
C ALA A 166 -20.37 10.94 1.67
N LEU A 167 -19.12 10.50 1.63
CA LEU A 167 -18.30 10.36 0.42
C LEU A 167 -18.85 9.30 -0.54
N GLY A 168 -19.58 8.32 -0.02
CA GLY A 168 -20.22 7.25 -0.80
C GLY A 168 -19.36 6.00 -0.93
N THR A 169 -18.52 5.71 0.06
CA THR A 169 -17.78 4.44 0.19
C THR A 169 -18.21 3.66 1.41
N GLU A 170 -18.10 2.33 1.32
CA GLU A 170 -18.36 1.42 2.43
C GLU A 170 -17.08 1.03 3.19
N ASN A 171 -15.91 1.49 2.75
CA ASN A 171 -14.62 1.06 3.27
C ASN A 171 -13.96 2.13 4.15
N LEU A 172 -13.70 1.79 5.41
CA LEU A 172 -12.84 2.55 6.30
C LEU A 172 -11.67 1.67 6.74
N LEU A 173 -10.43 2.06 6.39
CA LEU A 173 -9.23 1.46 6.93
C LEU A 173 -9.12 1.84 8.43
N VAL A 174 -8.86 0.85 9.26
CA VAL A 174 -8.60 1.01 10.69
C VAL A 174 -7.27 0.36 11.04
N VAL A 175 -6.34 1.15 11.57
CA VAL A 175 -5.16 0.61 12.25
C VAL A 175 -5.62 0.07 13.61
N PRO A 176 -5.62 -1.26 13.82
CA PRO A 176 -6.19 -1.84 15.04
C PRO A 176 -5.43 -1.45 16.31
N GLY A 177 -4.14 -1.16 16.16
CA GLY A 177 -3.27 -0.70 17.24
C GLY A 177 -1.82 -1.11 17.01
N ALA A 178 -0.94 -0.51 17.78
CA ALA A 178 0.49 -0.77 17.75
C ALA A 178 1.04 -1.06 19.14
N VAL A 179 2.00 -1.99 19.23
CA VAL A 179 2.73 -2.27 20.49
C VAL A 179 3.77 -1.19 20.78
N TYR A 180 4.21 -0.49 19.72
CA TYR A 180 5.18 0.59 19.80
C TYR A 180 5.11 1.47 18.56
N ILE A 181 5.23 2.78 18.72
CA ILE A 181 5.23 3.75 17.63
C ILE A 181 6.53 4.56 17.72
N PRO A 182 7.58 4.16 16.97
CA PRO A 182 8.93 4.71 17.14
C PRO A 182 9.06 6.19 16.75
N TRP A 183 8.17 6.71 15.91
CA TRP A 183 8.16 8.11 15.49
C TRP A 183 7.31 9.04 16.38
N ASN A 184 6.64 8.49 17.41
CA ASN A 184 5.99 9.34 18.38
C ASN A 184 7.06 10.04 19.26
N PRO A 185 6.89 11.35 19.57
CA PRO A 185 7.82 12.07 20.43
C PRO A 185 7.99 11.44 21.83
N GLU A 186 6.93 10.84 22.33
CA GLU A 186 6.89 10.11 23.61
C GLU A 186 6.40 8.67 23.30
N PRO A 187 7.31 7.77 22.88
CA PRO A 187 6.92 6.41 22.56
C PRO A 187 6.52 5.64 23.80
N GLU A 188 5.39 4.96 23.72
CA GLU A 188 4.81 4.20 24.83
C GLU A 188 4.66 2.72 24.45
N PRO A 189 5.54 1.82 24.93
CA PRO A 189 5.35 0.40 24.70
C PRO A 189 4.06 -0.10 25.34
N VAL A 190 3.27 -0.88 24.60
CA VAL A 190 2.05 -1.52 25.08
C VAL A 190 2.22 -3.04 24.90
N PRO A 191 2.09 -3.86 25.98
CA PRO A 191 2.15 -5.31 25.86
C PRO A 191 1.11 -5.86 24.86
N ASN A 192 1.45 -6.91 24.12
CA ASN A 192 0.62 -7.46 23.05
C ASN A 192 -0.80 -7.81 23.48
N ASP A 193 -0.96 -8.45 24.64
CA ASP A 193 -2.25 -8.83 25.22
C ASP A 193 -3.10 -7.61 25.62
N VAL A 194 -2.46 -6.60 26.20
CA VAL A 194 -3.10 -5.32 26.53
C VAL A 194 -3.49 -4.57 25.25
N CYS A 195 -2.64 -4.63 24.23
CA CYS A 195 -2.90 -4.06 22.92
C CYS A 195 -4.15 -4.70 22.28
N GLU A 196 -4.23 -6.03 22.26
CA GLU A 196 -5.39 -6.76 21.75
C GLU A 196 -6.67 -6.43 22.53
N GLN A 197 -6.60 -6.42 23.86
CA GLN A 197 -7.75 -6.09 24.70
C GLN A 197 -8.30 -4.69 24.39
N ARG A 198 -7.43 -3.68 24.41
CA ARG A 198 -7.82 -2.27 24.16
C ARG A 198 -8.32 -2.05 22.73
N ALA A 199 -7.71 -2.69 21.75
CA ALA A 199 -8.17 -2.66 20.37
C ALA A 199 -9.59 -3.23 20.25
N ARG A 200 -9.85 -4.38 20.88
CA ARG A 200 -11.20 -4.99 20.91
C ARG A 200 -12.22 -4.07 21.55
N GLU A 201 -11.93 -3.52 22.70
CA GLU A 201 -12.82 -2.59 23.42
C GLU A 201 -13.13 -1.36 22.56
N SER A 202 -12.11 -0.76 21.95
CA SER A 202 -12.24 0.46 21.14
C SER A 202 -13.02 0.21 19.86
N ILE A 203 -12.74 -0.88 19.13
CA ILE A 203 -13.45 -1.23 17.90
C ILE A 203 -14.89 -1.63 18.22
N GLN A 204 -15.12 -2.41 19.29
CA GLN A 204 -16.46 -2.77 19.71
C GLN A 204 -17.34 -1.54 20.00
N ALA A 205 -16.75 -0.46 20.54
CA ALA A 205 -17.47 0.77 20.87
C ALA A 205 -17.91 1.56 19.62
N VAL A 206 -17.31 1.33 18.44
CA VAL A 206 -17.64 2.05 17.20
C VAL A 206 -18.42 1.20 16.19
N ILE A 207 -18.52 -0.12 16.37
CA ILE A 207 -19.31 -1.03 15.52
C ILE A 207 -20.77 -0.60 15.35
N PRO A 208 -21.50 -0.14 16.39
CA PRO A 208 -22.89 0.28 16.20
C PRO A 208 -23.05 1.41 15.20
N GLU A 209 -22.11 2.38 15.19
CA GLU A 209 -22.14 3.49 14.24
C GLU A 209 -21.78 3.01 12.83
N ALA A 210 -20.81 2.12 12.70
CA ALA A 210 -20.45 1.52 11.42
C ALA A 210 -21.63 0.75 10.78
N LYS A 211 -22.32 -0.08 11.58
CA LYS A 211 -23.54 -0.79 11.14
C LYS A 211 -24.64 0.17 10.67
N LYS A 212 -24.92 1.22 11.45
CA LYS A 212 -25.91 2.23 11.08
C LYS A 212 -25.55 2.99 9.81
N ALA A 213 -24.25 3.22 9.59
CA ALA A 213 -23.75 3.90 8.40
C ALA A 213 -23.68 3.00 7.17
N GLY A 214 -23.65 1.67 7.33
CA GLY A 214 -23.35 0.71 6.26
C GLY A 214 -21.87 0.72 5.86
N VAL A 215 -20.98 1.03 6.81
CA VAL A 215 -19.53 1.12 6.60
C VAL A 215 -18.83 -0.07 7.26
N SER A 216 -17.87 -0.67 6.56
CA SER A 216 -17.03 -1.74 7.06
C SER A 216 -15.76 -1.15 7.68
N LEU A 217 -15.47 -1.55 8.91
CA LEU A 217 -14.22 -1.28 9.63
C LEU A 217 -13.20 -2.34 9.22
N ASN A 218 -12.26 -1.99 8.38
CA ASN A 218 -11.32 -2.95 7.80
C ASN A 218 -9.98 -2.85 8.51
N MET A 219 -9.64 -3.89 9.29
CA MET A 219 -8.41 -3.95 10.08
C MET A 219 -7.19 -4.15 9.19
N GLU A 220 -6.24 -3.23 9.27
CA GLU A 220 -5.00 -3.33 8.50
C GLU A 220 -3.94 -4.17 9.21
N ASN A 221 -3.25 -5.02 8.44
CA ASN A 221 -1.98 -5.60 8.86
C ASN A 221 -0.88 -4.55 8.70
N ILE A 222 -0.50 -3.92 9.81
CA ILE A 222 0.45 -2.83 9.82
C ILE A 222 1.91 -3.30 9.79
N PHE A 223 2.80 -2.39 9.46
CA PHE A 223 4.23 -2.62 9.32
C PHE A 223 4.92 -2.82 10.68
N ALA A 224 5.43 -4.04 10.94
CA ALA A 224 6.34 -4.43 12.03
C ALA A 224 5.99 -4.08 13.48
N ASN A 225 5.20 -3.08 13.75
CA ASN A 225 4.91 -2.56 15.09
C ASN A 225 3.51 -2.91 15.60
N GLY A 226 2.78 -3.76 14.89
CA GLY A 226 1.48 -4.26 15.29
C GLY A 226 1.53 -5.37 16.34
N PHE A 227 0.36 -5.86 16.74
CA PHE A 227 0.19 -7.02 17.60
C PHE A 227 -0.41 -8.24 16.87
N LEU A 228 -0.78 -8.08 15.60
CA LEU A 228 -1.32 -9.12 14.72
C LEU A 228 -0.26 -9.46 13.68
N PHE A 229 0.53 -10.51 13.94
CA PHE A 229 1.71 -10.86 13.13
C PHE A 229 1.44 -11.99 12.11
N SER A 230 0.28 -12.64 12.18
CA SER A 230 -0.07 -13.72 11.28
C SER A 230 -1.50 -13.60 10.77
N PRO A 231 -1.81 -14.17 9.59
CA PRO A 231 -3.18 -14.16 9.07
C PRO A 231 -4.15 -14.92 9.98
N GLN A 232 -3.68 -15.90 10.75
CA GLN A 232 -4.51 -16.62 11.72
C GLN A 232 -4.88 -15.72 12.91
N GLU A 233 -3.97 -14.89 13.40
CA GLU A 233 -4.26 -13.90 14.46
C GLU A 233 -5.23 -12.84 13.94
N MET A 234 -5.01 -12.31 12.73
CA MET A 234 -5.92 -11.38 12.08
C MET A 234 -7.32 -11.98 11.96
N ASN A 235 -7.45 -13.22 11.48
CA ASN A 235 -8.73 -13.90 11.34
C ASN A 235 -9.43 -14.06 12.71
N ARG A 236 -8.73 -14.55 13.74
CA ARG A 236 -9.31 -14.66 15.10
C ARG A 236 -9.75 -13.31 15.65
N PHE A 237 -8.98 -12.26 15.35
CA PHE A 237 -9.29 -10.91 15.80
C PHE A 237 -10.57 -10.38 15.16
N VAL A 238 -10.68 -10.42 13.83
CA VAL A 238 -11.87 -9.91 13.13
C VAL A 238 -13.12 -10.77 13.37
N ASP A 239 -12.98 -12.10 13.35
CA ASP A 239 -14.09 -13.02 13.59
C ASP A 239 -14.66 -12.87 15.00
N GLY A 240 -13.81 -12.54 15.98
CA GLY A 240 -14.21 -12.36 17.37
C GLY A 240 -15.21 -11.23 17.62
N PHE A 241 -15.42 -10.31 16.67
CA PHE A 241 -16.46 -9.28 16.75
C PHE A 241 -17.86 -9.79 16.38
N ASN A 242 -17.98 -10.93 15.72
CA ASN A 242 -19.25 -11.47 15.23
C ASN A 242 -20.08 -10.41 14.49
N SER A 243 -19.46 -9.66 13.58
CA SER A 243 -20.04 -8.51 12.91
C SER A 243 -19.62 -8.43 11.44
N ASP A 244 -20.60 -8.34 10.55
CA ASP A 244 -20.35 -8.13 9.11
C ASP A 244 -19.76 -6.74 8.81
N SER A 245 -19.78 -5.82 9.77
CA SER A 245 -19.16 -4.49 9.65
C SER A 245 -17.68 -4.49 10.07
N VAL A 246 -17.05 -5.64 10.26
CA VAL A 246 -15.61 -5.76 10.54
C VAL A 246 -14.99 -6.72 9.54
N GLY A 247 -13.91 -6.29 8.90
CA GLY A 247 -13.19 -7.08 7.92
C GLY A 247 -11.69 -6.80 7.95
N VAL A 248 -11.01 -7.26 6.91
CA VAL A 248 -9.56 -7.08 6.75
C VAL A 248 -9.30 -6.07 5.63
N HIS A 249 -8.47 -5.07 5.91
CA HIS A 249 -7.76 -4.28 4.92
C HIS A 249 -6.37 -4.89 4.75
N PHE A 250 -6.17 -5.61 3.66
CA PHE A 250 -4.94 -6.34 3.47
C PHE A 250 -3.89 -5.49 2.75
N ASP A 251 -2.75 -5.25 3.41
CA ASP A 251 -1.58 -4.60 2.82
C ASP A 251 -0.54 -5.65 2.41
N THR A 252 -0.17 -5.65 1.13
CA THR A 252 0.75 -6.64 0.54
C THR A 252 2.20 -6.42 0.96
N GLY A 253 2.62 -5.18 1.20
CA GLY A 253 4.00 -4.82 1.50
C GLY A 253 4.35 -4.93 2.98
N ASN A 254 3.40 -4.63 3.87
CA ASN A 254 3.66 -4.53 5.31
C ASN A 254 4.15 -5.84 5.95
N ILE A 255 3.89 -6.99 5.33
CA ILE A 255 4.31 -8.31 5.84
C ILE A 255 5.55 -8.86 5.12
N MET A 256 6.01 -8.21 4.05
CA MET A 256 7.02 -8.76 3.13
C MET A 256 8.38 -9.04 3.76
N GLN A 257 8.71 -8.44 4.90
CA GLN A 257 9.99 -8.71 5.55
C GLN A 257 10.21 -10.20 5.79
N PHE A 258 9.20 -10.89 6.32
CA PHE A 258 9.30 -12.29 6.73
C PHE A 258 8.21 -13.20 6.14
N GLN A 259 7.19 -12.65 5.47
CA GLN A 259 6.04 -13.38 5.00
C GLN A 259 5.75 -13.12 3.51
N PHE A 260 4.69 -13.71 2.98
CA PHE A 260 4.32 -13.64 1.58
C PHE A 260 2.83 -13.30 1.43
N PRO A 261 2.48 -12.32 0.57
CA PRO A 261 1.09 -11.85 0.42
C PRO A 261 0.11 -12.95 0.02
N GLU A 262 0.48 -13.83 -0.90
CA GLU A 262 -0.37 -14.91 -1.38
C GLU A 262 -0.82 -15.85 -0.25
N HIS A 263 0.04 -16.12 0.74
CA HIS A 263 -0.32 -16.95 1.89
C HIS A 263 -1.33 -16.26 2.81
N TRP A 264 -1.22 -14.94 2.97
CA TRP A 264 -2.18 -14.17 3.74
C TRP A 264 -3.54 -14.11 3.05
N ILE A 265 -3.56 -13.90 1.73
CA ILE A 265 -4.79 -13.83 0.94
C ILE A 265 -5.56 -15.13 1.04
N ASP A 266 -4.90 -16.28 0.86
CA ASP A 266 -5.52 -17.60 0.95
C ASP A 266 -6.15 -17.86 2.33
N ILE A 267 -5.45 -17.45 3.41
CA ILE A 267 -5.90 -17.70 4.79
C ILE A 267 -6.98 -16.71 5.22
N CYS A 268 -6.86 -15.42 4.88
CA CYS A 268 -7.85 -14.40 5.20
C CYS A 268 -9.13 -14.57 4.38
N GLY A 269 -8.99 -14.95 3.11
CA GLY A 269 -10.10 -15.26 2.23
C GLY A 269 -11.13 -14.14 2.13
N LYS A 270 -12.41 -14.47 2.31
CA LYS A 270 -13.54 -13.54 2.19
C LYS A 270 -13.58 -12.44 3.27
N ARG A 271 -12.69 -12.48 4.27
CA ARG A 271 -12.57 -11.41 5.28
C ARG A 271 -11.92 -10.17 4.69
N ILE A 272 -11.17 -10.30 3.58
CA ILE A 272 -10.57 -9.17 2.87
C ILE A 272 -11.68 -8.35 2.21
N ARG A 273 -11.80 -7.09 2.62
CA ARG A 273 -12.80 -6.12 2.12
C ARG A 273 -12.18 -5.04 1.25
N ASN A 274 -10.94 -4.66 1.54
CA ASN A 274 -10.18 -3.71 0.74
C ASN A 274 -8.68 -4.09 0.78
N VAL A 275 -7.89 -3.54 -0.14
CA VAL A 275 -6.49 -3.94 -0.33
C VAL A 275 -5.62 -2.72 -0.58
N HIS A 276 -4.50 -2.62 0.14
CA HIS A 276 -3.34 -1.82 -0.26
C HIS A 276 -2.35 -2.68 -1.05
N LEU A 277 -2.09 -2.28 -2.30
CA LEU A 277 -0.95 -2.77 -3.06
C LEU A 277 0.25 -1.90 -2.75
N LYS A 278 1.10 -2.40 -1.90
CA LYS A 278 2.37 -1.77 -1.53
C LYS A 278 3.50 -2.68 -1.99
N GLU A 279 4.30 -2.20 -2.92
CA GLU A 279 5.48 -2.94 -3.39
C GLU A 279 6.60 -2.92 -2.34
N TYR A 280 7.35 -3.99 -2.26
CA TYR A 280 8.44 -4.14 -1.31
C TYR A 280 9.65 -4.80 -1.98
N SER A 281 10.85 -4.27 -1.74
CA SER A 281 12.09 -4.88 -2.20
C SER A 281 12.90 -5.49 -1.05
N LYS A 282 13.07 -6.81 -1.06
CA LYS A 282 14.00 -7.51 -0.16
C LYS A 282 15.46 -7.26 -0.51
N LEU A 283 15.72 -6.65 -1.67
CA LEU A 283 17.06 -6.34 -2.17
C LEU A 283 17.53 -4.92 -1.80
N ALA A 284 16.61 -4.04 -1.42
CA ALA A 284 16.89 -2.61 -1.19
C ALA A 284 17.62 -2.31 0.11
N GLY A 285 17.92 -3.31 0.92
CA GLY A 285 18.66 -3.16 2.18
C GLY A 285 18.51 -4.37 3.08
N THR A 286 19.42 -4.49 4.03
CA THR A 286 19.36 -5.51 5.07
C THR A 286 18.53 -5.08 6.26
N ASP A 287 18.28 -3.78 6.38
CA ASP A 287 17.57 -3.18 7.49
C ASP A 287 16.11 -2.93 7.08
N PHE A 288 15.22 -3.30 7.96
CA PHE A 288 13.79 -3.13 7.83
C PHE A 288 13.41 -1.65 7.91
N THR A 289 13.38 -0.97 6.78
CA THR A 289 13.14 0.47 6.69
C THR A 289 12.01 0.78 5.71
N LEU A 290 11.46 1.99 5.80
CA LEU A 290 10.46 2.50 4.85
C LEU A 290 11.02 2.63 3.42
N GLU A 291 12.35 2.68 3.26
CA GLU A 291 13.02 2.70 1.96
C GLU A 291 12.90 1.38 1.18
N SER A 292 12.50 0.31 1.85
CA SER A 292 12.19 -0.97 1.20
C SER A 292 10.87 -0.93 0.41
N PHE A 293 10.00 0.03 0.68
CA PHE A 293 8.81 0.27 -0.13
C PHE A 293 9.18 0.97 -1.44
N ARG A 294 8.63 0.49 -2.54
CA ARG A 294 9.03 0.86 -3.90
C ARG A 294 7.83 1.23 -4.76
N PRO A 295 8.03 1.99 -5.84
CA PRO A 295 7.03 2.08 -6.89
C PRO A 295 6.63 0.68 -7.38
N LEU A 296 5.39 0.53 -7.82
CA LEU A 296 4.86 -0.75 -8.24
C LEU A 296 5.72 -1.39 -9.36
N LEU A 297 5.99 -2.68 -9.24
CA LEU A 297 6.87 -3.49 -10.10
C LEU A 297 8.38 -3.21 -9.96
N ASP A 298 8.80 -2.34 -9.04
CA ASP A 298 10.23 -2.09 -8.73
C ASP A 298 10.67 -2.85 -7.45
N GLY A 299 10.08 -3.98 -7.16
CA GLY A 299 10.34 -4.76 -5.95
C GLY A 299 10.48 -6.26 -6.18
N THR A 300 10.16 -7.03 -5.16
CA THR A 300 10.35 -8.48 -5.14
C THR A 300 9.07 -9.27 -4.87
N ILE A 301 7.92 -8.63 -4.85
CA ILE A 301 6.63 -9.30 -4.70
C ILE A 301 6.34 -10.13 -5.96
N ASN A 302 5.89 -11.37 -5.77
CA ASN A 302 5.44 -12.22 -6.87
C ASN A 302 4.00 -11.88 -7.26
N TRP A 303 3.83 -10.79 -8.01
CA TRP A 303 2.51 -10.29 -8.40
C TRP A 303 1.62 -11.30 -9.10
N PRO A 304 2.12 -12.17 -10.03
CA PRO A 304 1.29 -13.24 -10.60
C PRO A 304 0.65 -14.14 -9.54
N SER A 305 1.42 -14.60 -8.55
CA SER A 305 0.91 -15.43 -7.45
C SER A 305 -0.09 -14.67 -6.56
N VAL A 306 0.18 -13.39 -6.30
CA VAL A 306 -0.71 -12.52 -5.51
C VAL A 306 -2.06 -12.32 -6.20
N LEU A 307 -2.06 -12.04 -7.51
CA LEU A 307 -3.30 -11.86 -8.28
C LEU A 307 -4.08 -13.17 -8.41
N ASP A 308 -3.39 -14.28 -8.58
CA ASP A 308 -4.00 -15.60 -8.60
C ASP A 308 -4.66 -15.95 -7.26
N ALA A 309 -4.03 -15.61 -6.14
CA ALA A 309 -4.61 -15.80 -4.81
C ALA A 309 -5.87 -14.94 -4.63
N PHE A 310 -5.87 -13.66 -5.03
CA PHE A 310 -7.08 -12.81 -5.00
C PHE A 310 -8.21 -13.39 -5.87
N GLU A 311 -7.87 -13.87 -7.07
CA GLU A 311 -8.86 -14.51 -7.95
C GLU A 311 -9.45 -15.77 -7.31
N GLN A 312 -8.61 -16.61 -6.70
CA GLN A 312 -9.01 -17.86 -6.06
C GLN A 312 -9.96 -17.64 -4.88
N VAL A 313 -9.73 -16.61 -4.05
CA VAL A 313 -10.63 -16.29 -2.93
C VAL A 313 -11.88 -15.50 -3.38
N GLY A 314 -11.95 -15.15 -4.66
CA GLY A 314 -13.08 -14.42 -5.26
C GLY A 314 -13.12 -12.94 -4.92
N TYR A 315 -11.98 -12.30 -4.65
CA TYR A 315 -11.90 -10.86 -4.40
C TYR A 315 -12.19 -10.08 -5.70
N ARG A 316 -13.06 -9.05 -5.62
CA ARG A 316 -13.48 -8.23 -6.76
C ARG A 316 -13.47 -6.72 -6.43
N GLY A 317 -12.84 -6.37 -5.30
CA GLY A 317 -12.74 -4.99 -4.84
C GLY A 317 -11.62 -4.19 -5.50
N TYR A 318 -11.19 -3.16 -4.81
CA TYR A 318 -10.12 -2.29 -5.27
C TYR A 318 -8.75 -2.83 -4.90
N LEU A 319 -7.81 -2.73 -5.84
CA LEU A 319 -6.38 -2.85 -5.60
C LEU A 319 -5.84 -1.41 -5.53
N THR A 320 -5.70 -0.90 -4.34
CA THR A 320 -5.32 0.50 -4.08
C THR A 320 -3.81 0.60 -3.91
N PHE A 321 -3.12 1.22 -4.85
CA PHE A 321 -1.71 1.52 -4.69
C PHE A 321 -1.48 2.50 -3.56
N GLU A 322 -0.70 2.11 -2.56
CA GLU A 322 -0.27 2.96 -1.45
C GLU A 322 1.24 3.21 -1.52
N TYR A 323 1.61 4.50 -1.51
CA TYR A 323 3.00 4.92 -1.53
C TYR A 323 3.17 6.31 -0.91
N PHE A 324 4.15 6.49 -0.02
CA PHE A 324 4.32 7.72 0.75
C PHE A 324 5.34 8.71 0.17
N HIS A 325 5.96 8.37 -0.96
CA HIS A 325 7.03 9.16 -1.53
C HIS A 325 6.72 9.52 -2.99
N PRO A 326 5.79 10.48 -3.23
CA PRO A 326 5.56 10.97 -4.60
C PRO A 326 6.88 11.46 -5.18
N PHE A 327 7.06 11.30 -6.48
CA PHE A 327 8.29 11.75 -7.12
C PHE A 327 8.50 13.25 -6.84
N PRO A 328 9.71 13.69 -6.41
CA PRO A 328 9.99 15.09 -6.09
C PRO A 328 9.87 16.00 -7.31
N HIS A 329 10.11 15.42 -8.50
CA HIS A 329 9.97 16.05 -9.81
C HIS A 329 8.99 15.22 -10.63
N TRP A 330 8.08 15.89 -11.34
CA TRP A 330 7.03 15.23 -12.14
C TRP A 330 6.25 14.17 -11.38
N PRO A 331 5.61 14.50 -10.26
CA PRO A 331 4.89 13.53 -9.42
C PRO A 331 3.76 12.81 -10.19
N GLU A 332 3.21 13.43 -11.23
CA GLU A 332 2.23 12.84 -12.15
C GLU A 332 2.77 11.59 -12.85
N ALA A 333 4.08 11.52 -13.09
CA ALA A 333 4.70 10.35 -13.73
C ALA A 333 4.50 9.07 -12.90
N LEU A 334 4.55 9.16 -11.57
CA LEU A 334 4.25 8.03 -10.68
C LEU A 334 2.81 7.53 -10.87
N VAL A 335 1.86 8.46 -11.01
CA VAL A 335 0.44 8.15 -11.14
C VAL A 335 0.17 7.38 -12.45
N TYR A 336 0.68 7.90 -13.59
CA TYR A 336 0.57 7.23 -14.88
C TYR A 336 1.29 5.88 -14.93
N GLN A 337 2.52 5.82 -14.40
CA GLN A 337 3.30 4.58 -14.32
C GLN A 337 2.57 3.51 -13.51
N THR A 338 2.00 3.88 -12.38
CA THR A 338 1.25 2.96 -11.52
C THR A 338 -0.01 2.46 -12.22
N SER A 339 -0.74 3.35 -12.88
CA SER A 339 -1.94 2.98 -13.65
C SER A 339 -1.62 2.00 -14.79
N ASP A 340 -0.56 2.27 -15.58
CA ASP A 340 -0.12 1.37 -16.65
C ASP A 340 0.35 0.01 -16.10
N SER A 341 1.08 0.01 -14.98
CA SER A 341 1.50 -1.21 -14.29
C SER A 341 0.30 -2.07 -13.87
N LEU A 342 -0.72 -1.46 -13.26
CA LEU A 342 -1.95 -2.15 -12.86
C LEU A 342 -2.73 -2.68 -14.06
N ASP A 343 -2.80 -1.93 -15.18
CA ASP A 343 -3.45 -2.41 -16.40
C ASP A 343 -2.77 -3.68 -16.96
N ARG A 344 -1.42 -3.73 -16.92
CA ARG A 344 -0.67 -4.94 -17.32
C ARG A 344 -0.88 -6.09 -16.34
N MET A 345 -0.80 -5.82 -15.05
CA MET A 345 -1.04 -6.82 -14.01
C MET A 345 -2.44 -7.42 -14.10
N LEU A 346 -3.46 -6.59 -14.36
CA LEU A 346 -4.84 -7.04 -14.50
C LEU A 346 -5.19 -7.61 -15.88
N GLY A 347 -4.24 -7.64 -16.82
CA GLY A 347 -4.46 -8.11 -18.19
C GLY A 347 -5.39 -7.21 -19.00
N ARG A 348 -5.45 -5.92 -18.68
CA ARG A 348 -6.19 -4.89 -19.43
C ARG A 348 -5.39 -4.33 -20.59
N LYS A 349 -4.05 -4.40 -20.52
CA LYS A 349 -3.08 -4.03 -21.57
C LYS A 349 -2.08 -5.17 -21.79
N ALA A 350 -1.55 -5.27 -23.01
CA ALA A 350 -0.46 -6.17 -23.37
C ALA A 350 0.93 -5.66 -22.94
#